data_e4106cff43d733a915c2431125ec5692
#
_entry.id   e4106cff43d733a915c2431125ec5692
#
_cell.length_a   1.000
_cell.length_b   1.000
_cell.length_c   1.000
_cell.angle_alpha   90.00
_cell.angle_beta   90.00
_cell.angle_gamma   90.00
#
_symmetry.space_group_name_H-M   'P 1'
#
loop_
_entity.id
_entity.type
_entity.pdbx_description
1 polymer ?
#
loop_
_entity_poly.entity_id
_entity_poly.type
_entity_poly.pdbx_seq_one_letter_code
_entity_poly.pdbx_strand_id
1 'polypeptide(L)'
;LIKQCYETSSKGLLTKGVSRVLDCAVEEYSVRDVPEVVDYTTSLVNRVLGKNTSLSLDSSECIGTTHTLYRFRIVLEKGKYIGVRVVVRGRTIVRVLLTIPMGLDIGLHYQGSIYNPTRELTWKQSNTQTDPPRGQVYVDLPVVYAILGIPDVDLRSWRLSINGLVENPAVYTLPELYDLGVETVKTSFHCVTGWSVRELEFTGVPAERIIEVVKPLKSVEWVYVESLDGYTTIIPFTELNNPKTLIAIEMNGKPLNILHGYPARLVIPQLYGWKSAKWISRISFMNKYIDGYWESLGYHPRGRVDLEERFKNT
;
A
#
# COMPACT_ATOMS: atom_id res chain seq x y z
N LEU A 1 4.39 -3.40 -22.29
CA LEU A 1 3.37 -4.47 -22.19
C LEU A 1 2.79 -4.47 -20.75
N ILE A 2 1.51 -4.83 -20.62
CA ILE A 2 0.86 -4.98 -19.32
C ILE A 2 1.30 -6.32 -18.73
N LYS A 3 1.93 -6.32 -17.56
CA LYS A 3 2.31 -7.55 -16.85
C LYS A 3 1.09 -8.20 -16.20
N GLN A 4 0.29 -7.40 -15.48
CA GLN A 4 -0.89 -7.88 -14.78
C GLN A 4 -1.78 -6.70 -14.37
N CYS A 5 -3.11 -6.88 -14.44
CA CYS A 5 -4.07 -5.92 -13.89
C CYS A 5 -4.84 -6.55 -12.73
N TYR A 6 -5.13 -5.73 -11.73
CA TYR A 6 -5.94 -6.08 -10.57
C TYR A 6 -7.20 -5.22 -10.58
N GLU A 7 -8.36 -5.83 -10.46
CA GLU A 7 -9.61 -5.11 -10.33
C GLU A 7 -10.04 -5.04 -8.87
N THR A 8 -10.27 -3.82 -8.38
CA THR A 8 -10.82 -3.56 -7.05
C THR A 8 -12.04 -2.67 -7.17
N SER A 9 -13.00 -2.82 -6.27
CA SER A 9 -14.10 -1.87 -6.14
C SER A 9 -13.86 -0.96 -4.94
N SER A 10 -13.97 0.35 -5.14
CA SER A 10 -13.89 1.32 -4.05
C SER A 10 -15.13 2.19 -4.03
N LYS A 11 -15.68 2.45 -2.83
CA LYS A 11 -16.61 3.57 -2.63
C LYS A 11 -15.75 4.81 -2.55
N GLY A 12 -15.85 5.69 -3.55
CA GLY A 12 -15.05 6.90 -3.58
C GLY A 12 -15.40 7.83 -2.42
N LEU A 13 -14.39 8.27 -1.67
CA LEU A 13 -14.53 9.30 -0.62
C LEU A 13 -14.93 10.67 -1.18
N LEU A 14 -14.71 10.92 -2.47
CA LEU A 14 -14.94 12.21 -3.12
C LEU A 14 -16.16 12.24 -4.06
N THR A 15 -16.74 11.09 -4.37
CA THR A 15 -17.96 11.00 -5.17
C THR A 15 -18.92 10.03 -4.51
N LYS A 16 -20.20 10.38 -4.43
CA LYS A 16 -21.28 9.52 -3.84
C LYS A 16 -21.52 8.23 -4.65
N GLY A 17 -20.49 7.66 -5.27
CA GLY A 17 -20.58 6.48 -6.14
C GLY A 17 -19.53 5.43 -5.85
N VAL A 18 -19.87 4.18 -6.12
CA VAL A 18 -18.90 3.08 -6.17
C VAL A 18 -18.13 3.17 -7.49
N SER A 19 -16.82 3.08 -7.46
CA SER A 19 -15.97 3.06 -8.66
C SER A 19 -15.25 1.72 -8.77
N ARG A 20 -15.06 1.25 -10.00
CA ARG A 20 -14.13 0.15 -10.29
C ARG A 20 -12.74 0.75 -10.46
N VAL A 21 -11.75 0.17 -9.81
CA VAL A 21 -10.35 0.54 -9.99
C VAL A 21 -9.63 -0.62 -10.64
N LEU A 22 -9.09 -0.38 -11.82
CA LEU A 22 -8.21 -1.30 -12.52
C LEU A 22 -6.78 -0.82 -12.31
N ASP A 23 -5.99 -1.62 -11.65
CA ASP A 23 -4.61 -1.33 -11.30
C ASP A 23 -3.68 -2.24 -12.10
N CYS A 24 -2.90 -1.64 -13.00
CA CYS A 24 -2.09 -2.37 -13.96
C CYS A 24 -0.59 -2.16 -13.67
N ALA A 25 0.09 -3.24 -13.31
CA ALA A 25 1.53 -3.31 -13.39
C ALA A 25 1.94 -3.42 -14.87
N VAL A 26 2.86 -2.57 -15.29
CA VAL A 26 3.35 -2.53 -16.67
C VAL A 26 4.81 -2.98 -16.73
N GLU A 27 5.25 -3.46 -17.90
CA GLU A 27 6.69 -3.61 -18.13
C GLU A 27 7.35 -2.23 -18.04
N GLU A 28 8.51 -2.19 -17.42
CA GLU A 28 9.25 -0.95 -17.27
C GLU A 28 9.47 -0.29 -18.63
N TYR A 29 8.98 0.93 -18.77
CA TYR A 29 9.11 1.72 -19.99
C TYR A 29 9.79 3.04 -19.64
N SER A 30 10.94 3.26 -20.23
CA SER A 30 11.68 4.51 -20.05
C SER A 30 11.04 5.65 -20.83
N VAL A 31 10.83 6.78 -20.16
CA VAL A 31 10.29 8.01 -20.73
C VAL A 31 11.28 9.16 -20.56
N ARG A 32 11.37 10.03 -21.56
CA ARG A 32 12.27 11.18 -21.55
C ARG A 32 11.61 12.42 -20.97
N ASP A 33 10.33 12.59 -21.26
CA ASP A 33 9.56 13.78 -20.96
C ASP A 33 8.06 13.48 -20.74
N VAL A 34 7.31 14.52 -20.41
CA VAL A 34 5.84 14.41 -20.18
C VAL A 34 5.09 13.97 -21.42
N PRO A 35 5.35 14.45 -22.65
CA PRO A 35 4.74 13.93 -23.88
C PRO A 35 4.85 12.42 -24.02
N GLU A 36 6.01 11.83 -23.80
CA GLU A 36 6.18 10.37 -23.86
C GLU A 36 5.35 9.64 -22.78
N VAL A 37 5.19 10.22 -21.59
CA VAL A 37 4.29 9.66 -20.58
C VAL A 37 2.85 9.65 -21.08
N VAL A 38 2.41 10.75 -21.73
CA VAL A 38 1.06 10.88 -22.31
C VAL A 38 0.87 9.85 -23.43
N ASP A 39 1.79 9.76 -24.36
CA ASP A 39 1.68 8.88 -25.55
C ASP A 39 1.65 7.42 -25.14
N TYR A 40 2.56 6.99 -24.26
CA TYR A 40 2.59 5.63 -23.75
C TYR A 40 1.30 5.29 -23.00
N THR A 41 0.86 6.19 -22.10
CA THR A 41 -0.35 5.98 -21.32
C THR A 41 -1.59 5.93 -22.20
N THR A 42 -1.69 6.82 -23.19
CA THR A 42 -2.80 6.82 -24.17
C THR A 42 -2.86 5.51 -24.93
N SER A 43 -1.73 5.03 -25.44
CA SER A 43 -1.65 3.75 -26.14
C SER A 43 -2.08 2.57 -25.27
N LEU A 44 -1.64 2.56 -24.02
CA LEU A 44 -1.97 1.51 -23.04
C LEU A 44 -3.46 1.54 -22.69
N VAL A 45 -4.00 2.72 -22.40
CA VAL A 45 -5.42 2.91 -22.04
C VAL A 45 -6.33 2.53 -23.21
N ASN A 46 -6.00 2.93 -24.44
CA ASN A 46 -6.74 2.58 -25.64
C ASN A 46 -6.80 1.07 -25.85
N ARG A 47 -5.70 0.37 -25.56
CA ARG A 47 -5.65 -1.09 -25.62
C ARG A 47 -6.55 -1.74 -24.56
N VAL A 48 -6.58 -1.21 -23.34
CA VAL A 48 -7.41 -1.73 -22.24
C VAL A 48 -8.90 -1.45 -22.49
N LEU A 49 -9.23 -0.26 -23.00
CA LEU A 49 -10.61 0.17 -23.23
C LEU A 49 -11.16 -0.27 -24.60
N GLY A 50 -10.32 -0.78 -25.50
CA GLY A 50 -10.73 -1.20 -26.85
C GLY A 50 -11.22 -0.06 -27.74
N LYS A 51 -10.85 1.20 -27.47
CA LYS A 51 -11.26 2.38 -28.23
C LYS A 51 -10.22 3.50 -28.15
N ASN A 52 -10.20 4.34 -29.17
CA ASN A 52 -9.34 5.50 -29.20
C ASN A 52 -9.86 6.58 -28.26
N THR A 53 -9.03 6.97 -27.31
CA THR A 53 -9.30 8.02 -26.33
C THR A 53 -8.16 9.03 -26.35
N SER A 54 -8.43 10.25 -25.93
CA SER A 54 -7.41 11.25 -25.65
C SER A 54 -7.32 11.49 -24.14
N LEU A 55 -6.09 11.62 -23.64
CA LEU A 55 -5.82 11.93 -22.26
C LEU A 55 -5.62 13.43 -22.08
N SER A 56 -6.25 14.01 -21.08
CA SER A 56 -5.98 15.37 -20.61
C SER A 56 -5.19 15.30 -19.30
N LEU A 57 -4.02 15.90 -19.26
CA LEU A 57 -3.22 16.00 -18.03
C LEU A 57 -3.87 17.00 -17.07
N ASP A 58 -4.22 16.56 -15.88
CA ASP A 58 -4.79 17.41 -14.83
C ASP A 58 -3.71 17.97 -13.91
N SER A 59 -2.78 17.14 -13.49
CA SER A 59 -1.70 17.52 -12.57
C SER A 59 -0.56 16.52 -12.60
N SER A 60 0.60 16.96 -12.15
CA SER A 60 1.71 16.10 -11.79
C SER A 60 2.27 16.52 -10.43
N GLU A 61 2.68 15.57 -9.63
CA GLU A 61 3.30 15.84 -8.33
C GLU A 61 4.43 14.86 -8.04
N CYS A 62 5.47 15.33 -7.37
CA CYS A 62 6.52 14.46 -6.88
C CYS A 62 6.05 13.74 -5.62
N ILE A 63 6.26 12.42 -5.58
CA ILE A 63 5.92 11.60 -4.45
C ILE A 63 7.22 11.03 -3.87
N GLY A 64 7.57 11.52 -2.68
CA GLY A 64 8.87 11.24 -2.11
C GLY A 64 10.01 11.77 -3.01
N THR A 65 11.18 11.14 -2.93
CA THR A 65 12.37 11.58 -3.65
C THR A 65 12.56 10.94 -5.03
N THR A 66 11.77 9.91 -5.36
CA THR A 66 12.05 9.05 -6.52
C THR A 66 10.90 8.85 -7.48
N HIS A 67 9.68 9.22 -7.11
CA HIS A 67 8.50 8.97 -7.92
C HIS A 67 7.78 10.27 -8.30
N THR A 68 7.17 10.27 -9.49
CA THR A 68 6.25 11.31 -9.95
C THR A 68 4.91 10.67 -10.27
N LEU A 69 3.82 11.23 -9.76
CA LEU A 69 2.46 10.83 -10.07
C LEU A 69 1.88 11.82 -11.07
N TYR A 70 1.53 11.33 -12.24
CA TYR A 70 0.74 12.06 -13.23
C TYR A 70 -0.72 11.68 -13.11
N ARG A 71 -1.62 12.66 -13.07
CA ARG A 71 -3.06 12.47 -13.11
C ARG A 71 -3.60 12.96 -14.43
N PHE A 72 -4.31 12.09 -15.10
CA PHE A 72 -5.02 12.38 -16.34
C PHE A 72 -6.49 12.05 -16.18
N ARG A 73 -7.31 12.60 -17.06
CA ARG A 73 -8.69 12.19 -17.24
C ARG A 73 -9.00 11.95 -18.71
N ILE A 74 -9.93 11.03 -18.92
CA ILE A 74 -10.59 10.81 -20.21
C ILE A 74 -12.00 11.33 -20.05
N VAL A 75 -12.33 12.42 -20.73
CA VAL A 75 -13.68 12.97 -20.70
C VAL A 75 -14.60 12.11 -21.55
N LEU A 76 -15.72 11.74 -20.96
CA LEU A 76 -16.77 10.96 -21.59
C LEU A 76 -18.00 11.86 -21.82
N GLU A 77 -18.95 11.32 -22.57
CA GLU A 77 -20.25 12.00 -22.76
C GLU A 77 -20.95 12.26 -21.42
N LYS A 78 -21.74 13.33 -21.35
CA LYS A 78 -22.52 13.75 -20.19
C LYS A 78 -21.68 14.11 -18.94
N GLY A 79 -20.45 14.61 -19.12
CA GLY A 79 -19.62 15.09 -18.01
C GLY A 79 -19.02 13.98 -17.12
N LYS A 80 -19.17 12.72 -17.49
CA LYS A 80 -18.47 11.61 -16.84
C LYS A 80 -17.03 11.56 -17.31
N TYR A 81 -16.13 11.07 -16.47
CA TYR A 81 -14.73 10.87 -16.83
C TYR A 81 -14.16 9.59 -16.21
N ILE A 82 -13.16 9.04 -16.86
CA ILE A 82 -12.29 7.99 -16.31
C ILE A 82 -11.03 8.68 -15.79
N GLY A 83 -10.72 8.47 -14.53
CA GLY A 83 -9.46 8.91 -13.96
C GLY A 83 -8.32 7.97 -14.34
N VAL A 84 -7.19 8.52 -14.78
CA VAL A 84 -5.98 7.76 -15.08
C VAL A 84 -4.85 8.31 -14.23
N ARG A 85 -4.17 7.44 -13.49
CA ARG A 85 -3.00 7.80 -12.69
C ARG A 85 -1.80 6.98 -13.16
N VAL A 86 -0.69 7.66 -13.39
CA VAL A 86 0.55 7.04 -13.87
C VAL A 86 1.64 7.32 -12.86
N VAL A 87 2.28 6.27 -12.40
CA VAL A 87 3.42 6.37 -11.49
C VAL A 87 4.71 6.18 -12.28
N VAL A 88 5.58 7.17 -12.22
CA VAL A 88 6.90 7.17 -12.85
C VAL A 88 7.97 7.19 -11.77
N ARG A 89 8.88 6.23 -11.79
CA ARG A 89 10.06 6.16 -10.93
C ARG A 89 11.29 6.62 -11.71
N GLY A 90 11.83 7.79 -11.34
CA GLY A 90 12.88 8.43 -12.14
C GLY A 90 12.37 8.74 -13.55
N ARG A 91 12.81 7.95 -14.54
CA ARG A 91 12.36 8.03 -15.94
C ARG A 91 11.57 6.79 -16.39
N THR A 92 11.12 5.97 -15.49
CA THR A 92 10.48 4.69 -15.83
C THR A 92 9.03 4.69 -15.37
N ILE A 93 8.09 4.46 -16.29
CA ILE A 93 6.69 4.19 -15.95
C ILE A 93 6.64 2.80 -15.32
N VAL A 94 6.14 2.75 -14.08
CA VAL A 94 6.06 1.49 -13.31
C VAL A 94 4.62 1.04 -13.13
N ARG A 95 3.63 1.97 -13.24
CA ARG A 95 2.24 1.63 -12.98
C ARG A 95 1.26 2.57 -13.65
N VAL A 96 0.09 2.03 -14.00
CA VAL A 96 -1.06 2.79 -14.51
C VAL A 96 -2.33 2.31 -13.81
N LEU A 97 -3.08 3.26 -13.22
CA LEU A 97 -4.36 3.00 -12.56
C LEU A 97 -5.49 3.68 -13.32
N LEU A 98 -6.56 2.93 -13.57
CA LEU A 98 -7.79 3.43 -14.18
C LEU A 98 -8.89 3.45 -13.12
N THR A 99 -9.51 4.60 -12.87
CA THR A 99 -10.68 4.72 -12.01
C THR A 99 -11.92 4.91 -12.88
N ILE A 100 -12.76 3.89 -12.94
CA ILE A 100 -13.93 3.79 -13.82
C ILE A 100 -15.19 4.00 -12.98
N PRO A 101 -16.03 5.00 -13.24
CA PRO A 101 -17.29 5.20 -12.55
C PRO A 101 -18.21 3.97 -12.70
N MET A 102 -18.90 3.59 -11.62
CA MET A 102 -19.91 2.52 -11.67
C MET A 102 -21.06 2.88 -12.62
N GLY A 103 -21.59 1.87 -13.31
CA GLY A 103 -22.65 2.03 -14.31
C GLY A 103 -22.15 2.55 -15.66
N LEU A 104 -20.84 2.63 -15.85
CA LEU A 104 -20.24 2.81 -17.16
C LEU A 104 -19.92 1.42 -17.72
N ASP A 105 -20.70 0.99 -18.72
CA ASP A 105 -20.42 -0.25 -19.42
C ASP A 105 -19.29 -0.03 -20.43
N ILE A 106 -18.07 -0.30 -19.96
CA ILE A 106 -16.87 -0.29 -20.79
C ILE A 106 -16.48 -1.75 -20.97
N GLY A 107 -16.66 -2.27 -22.18
CA GLY A 107 -16.06 -3.54 -22.55
C GLY A 107 -14.54 -3.45 -22.34
N LEU A 108 -14.02 -4.20 -21.37
CA LEU A 108 -12.58 -4.28 -21.16
C LEU A 108 -12.01 -5.29 -22.19
N HIS A 109 -11.27 -4.80 -23.15
CA HIS A 109 -10.61 -5.62 -24.19
C HIS A 109 -9.21 -6.10 -23.73
N TYR A 110 -9.05 -6.38 -22.45
CA TYR A 110 -7.81 -6.90 -21.92
C TYR A 110 -7.72 -8.42 -22.16
N GLN A 111 -6.71 -8.86 -22.91
CA GLN A 111 -6.47 -10.29 -23.23
C GLN A 111 -5.69 -11.05 -22.13
N GLY A 112 -5.39 -10.42 -21.01
CA GLY A 112 -4.75 -11.06 -19.85
C GLY A 112 -5.75 -11.44 -18.77
N SER A 113 -5.36 -12.34 -17.86
CA SER A 113 -6.17 -12.64 -16.68
C SER A 113 -6.23 -11.43 -15.76
N ILE A 114 -7.45 -10.93 -15.52
CA ILE A 114 -7.68 -9.98 -14.42
C ILE A 114 -7.60 -10.80 -13.12
N TYR A 115 -6.53 -10.63 -12.37
CA TYR A 115 -6.42 -11.27 -11.07
C TYR A 115 -7.39 -10.57 -10.11
N ASN A 116 -8.42 -11.30 -9.70
CA ASN A 116 -9.32 -10.87 -8.63
C ASN A 116 -8.95 -11.65 -7.37
N PRO A 117 -8.23 -11.04 -6.41
CA PRO A 117 -7.78 -11.73 -5.21
C PRO A 117 -8.95 -12.22 -4.34
N THR A 118 -10.18 -11.72 -4.57
CA THR A 118 -11.35 -12.15 -3.82
C THR A 118 -11.91 -13.50 -4.27
N ARG A 119 -11.49 -14.05 -5.42
CA ARG A 119 -12.01 -15.33 -5.93
C ARG A 119 -11.27 -16.57 -5.42
N GLU A 120 -10.02 -16.44 -4.97
CA GLU A 120 -9.20 -17.61 -4.62
C GLU A 120 -9.18 -17.99 -3.13
N LEU A 121 -9.77 -17.18 -2.28
CA LEU A 121 -9.70 -17.39 -0.83
C LEU A 121 -11.11 -17.57 -0.26
N THR A 122 -11.54 -18.82 -0.13
CA THR A 122 -12.75 -19.17 0.63
C THR A 122 -12.43 -19.13 2.13
N TRP A 123 -12.88 -18.08 2.82
CA TRP A 123 -12.79 -17.99 4.27
C TRP A 123 -14.11 -18.45 4.90
N LYS A 124 -14.03 -19.27 5.93
CA LYS A 124 -15.20 -19.54 6.78
C LYS A 124 -15.45 -18.30 7.63
N GLN A 125 -16.62 -17.68 7.47
CA GLN A 125 -17.06 -16.61 8.36
C GLN A 125 -17.11 -17.14 9.79
N SER A 126 -16.44 -16.46 10.72
CA SER A 126 -16.65 -16.67 12.14
C SER A 126 -17.89 -15.88 12.58
N ASN A 127 -18.81 -16.56 13.26
CA ASN A 127 -20.10 -16.01 13.70
C ASN A 127 -20.01 -15.07 14.92
N THR A 128 -18.87 -14.49 15.21
CA THR A 128 -18.75 -13.50 16.29
C THR A 128 -19.10 -12.12 15.77
N GLN A 129 -20.31 -11.69 16.11
CA GLN A 129 -20.94 -10.45 15.67
C GLN A 129 -20.46 -9.29 16.56
N THR A 130 -19.28 -8.73 16.25
CA THR A 130 -18.89 -7.39 16.71
C THR A 130 -19.06 -6.42 15.56
N ASP A 131 -19.66 -5.26 15.83
CA ASP A 131 -19.77 -4.20 14.84
C ASP A 131 -18.39 -3.74 14.36
N PRO A 132 -18.23 -3.40 13.08
CA PRO A 132 -16.97 -2.83 12.62
C PRO A 132 -16.74 -1.46 13.27
N PRO A 133 -15.48 -1.01 13.39
CA PRO A 133 -15.21 0.36 13.80
C PRO A 133 -16.00 1.36 12.95
N ARG A 134 -16.27 2.53 13.50
CA ARG A 134 -17.01 3.58 12.82
C ARG A 134 -16.44 3.86 11.42
N GLY A 135 -17.31 4.02 10.42
CA GLY A 135 -16.91 4.24 9.04
C GLY A 135 -16.24 3.05 8.34
N GLN A 136 -16.34 1.85 8.91
CA GLN A 136 -15.83 0.60 8.32
C GLN A 136 -16.98 -0.36 7.97
N VAL A 137 -16.71 -1.23 6.99
CA VAL A 137 -17.53 -2.41 6.68
C VAL A 137 -16.62 -3.63 6.62
N TYR A 138 -17.09 -4.77 7.13
CA TYR A 138 -16.32 -6.01 7.02
C TYR A 138 -16.36 -6.57 5.60
N VAL A 139 -15.20 -7.02 5.14
CA VAL A 139 -15.02 -7.78 3.91
C VAL A 139 -14.29 -9.09 4.24
N ASP A 140 -14.46 -10.09 3.40
CA ASP A 140 -13.89 -11.42 3.69
C ASP A 140 -12.37 -11.46 3.50
N LEU A 141 -11.81 -10.56 2.68
CA LEU A 141 -10.41 -10.59 2.31
C LEU A 141 -9.78 -9.19 2.25
N PRO A 142 -8.49 -9.08 2.60
CA PRO A 142 -7.75 -7.83 2.40
C PRO A 142 -7.70 -7.45 0.92
N VAL A 143 -8.13 -6.24 0.61
CA VAL A 143 -7.89 -5.66 -0.72
C VAL A 143 -6.40 -5.35 -0.85
N VAL A 144 -5.76 -5.92 -1.86
CA VAL A 144 -4.35 -5.66 -2.11
C VAL A 144 -4.20 -4.28 -2.73
N TYR A 145 -3.45 -3.43 -2.06
CA TYR A 145 -3.08 -2.12 -2.56
C TYR A 145 -1.55 -2.01 -2.68
N ALA A 146 -1.05 -1.72 -3.87
CA ALA A 146 0.37 -1.60 -4.15
C ALA A 146 0.60 -0.52 -5.21
N ILE A 147 0.41 0.76 -4.81
CA ILE A 147 0.36 1.91 -5.73
C ILE A 147 1.68 2.14 -6.46
N LEU A 148 2.80 1.80 -5.84
CA LEU A 148 4.14 1.98 -6.40
C LEU A 148 4.69 0.73 -7.12
N GLY A 149 3.88 -0.32 -7.21
CA GLY A 149 4.26 -1.58 -7.82
C GLY A 149 4.43 -2.70 -6.81
N ILE A 150 4.64 -3.90 -7.32
CA ILE A 150 5.03 -5.07 -6.52
C ILE A 150 6.52 -5.26 -6.80
N PRO A 151 7.38 -5.18 -5.78
CA PRO A 151 8.82 -5.31 -5.99
C PRO A 151 9.17 -6.74 -6.37
N ASP A 152 10.23 -6.89 -7.16
CA ASP A 152 10.91 -8.16 -7.29
C ASP A 152 11.82 -8.36 -6.06
N VAL A 153 11.69 -9.49 -5.39
CA VAL A 153 12.38 -9.74 -4.12
C VAL A 153 13.35 -10.91 -4.27
N ASP A 154 14.63 -10.62 -4.15
CA ASP A 154 15.66 -11.64 -3.99
C ASP A 154 16.09 -11.75 -2.52
N LEU A 155 15.73 -12.86 -1.86
CA LEU A 155 16.08 -13.11 -0.45
C LEU A 155 17.59 -13.13 -0.18
N ARG A 156 18.41 -13.46 -1.17
CA ARG A 156 19.88 -13.48 -0.99
C ARG A 156 20.40 -12.08 -0.70
N SER A 157 19.78 -11.07 -1.30
CA SER A 157 20.16 -9.66 -1.15
C SER A 157 19.25 -8.87 -0.20
N TRP A 158 18.04 -9.38 0.09
CA TRP A 158 17.12 -8.67 0.98
C TRP A 158 17.66 -8.55 2.39
N ARG A 159 17.57 -7.37 2.94
CA ARG A 159 17.93 -7.06 4.33
C ARG A 159 16.92 -6.07 4.91
N LEU A 160 16.61 -6.22 6.19
CA LEU A 160 15.93 -5.22 6.99
C LEU A 160 16.97 -4.43 7.79
N SER A 161 17.19 -3.18 7.42
CA SER A 161 18.10 -2.28 8.12
C SER A 161 17.36 -1.49 9.18
N ILE A 162 17.87 -1.43 10.39
CA ILE A 162 17.33 -0.66 11.50
C ILE A 162 18.38 0.31 11.97
N ASN A 163 18.09 1.62 11.92
CA ASN A 163 19.06 2.67 12.16
C ASN A 163 18.42 3.97 12.70
N GLY A 164 19.14 5.07 12.62
CA GLY A 164 18.74 6.39 13.10
C GLY A 164 19.21 6.62 14.52
N LEU A 165 18.37 7.21 15.38
CA LEU A 165 18.69 7.54 16.76
C LEU A 165 18.58 6.32 17.68
N VAL A 166 19.49 5.36 17.49
CA VAL A 166 19.61 4.13 18.28
C VAL A 166 21.04 3.92 18.75
N GLU A 167 21.22 3.20 19.87
CA GLU A 167 22.55 2.84 20.37
C GLU A 167 23.19 1.75 19.50
N ASN A 168 22.40 0.76 19.06
CA ASN A 168 22.85 -0.43 18.35
C ASN A 168 22.14 -0.56 17.00
N PRO A 169 22.59 0.09 15.92
CA PRO A 169 22.05 -0.17 14.58
C PRO A 169 22.19 -1.62 14.22
N ALA A 170 21.19 -2.19 13.52
CA ALA A 170 21.15 -3.60 13.18
C ALA A 170 20.70 -3.82 11.73
N VAL A 171 21.12 -4.95 11.15
CA VAL A 171 20.69 -5.41 9.83
C VAL A 171 20.36 -6.88 9.93
N TYR A 172 19.17 -7.25 9.47
CA TYR A 172 18.68 -8.62 9.56
C TYR A 172 18.39 -9.22 8.18
N THR A 173 18.75 -10.46 8.02
CA THR A 173 18.20 -11.37 7.00
C THR A 173 16.88 -11.95 7.48
N LEU A 174 16.12 -12.62 6.60
CA LEU A 174 14.88 -13.27 7.00
C LEU A 174 15.08 -14.38 8.07
N PRO A 175 16.09 -15.29 7.97
CA PRO A 175 16.37 -16.23 9.04
C PRO A 175 16.69 -15.59 10.38
N GLU A 176 17.50 -14.53 10.40
CA GLU A 176 17.85 -13.82 11.64
C GLU A 176 16.63 -13.14 12.31
N LEU A 177 15.61 -12.76 11.53
CA LEU A 177 14.35 -12.30 12.12
C LEU A 177 13.62 -13.45 12.85
N TYR A 178 13.62 -14.66 12.30
CA TYR A 178 13.07 -15.82 13.02
C TYR A 178 13.84 -16.11 14.31
N ASP A 179 15.16 -15.97 14.30
CA ASP A 179 16.03 -16.22 15.46
C ASP A 179 15.80 -15.23 16.60
N LEU A 180 15.28 -14.01 16.31
CA LEU A 180 14.86 -13.08 17.36
C LEU A 180 13.65 -13.57 18.17
N GLY A 181 13.01 -14.64 17.70
CA GLY A 181 11.79 -15.19 18.27
C GLY A 181 10.53 -14.51 17.74
N VAL A 182 9.60 -15.34 17.28
CA VAL A 182 8.35 -14.90 16.68
C VAL A 182 7.16 -15.13 17.60
N GLU A 183 6.15 -14.29 17.46
CA GLU A 183 4.87 -14.41 18.15
C GLU A 183 3.73 -14.29 17.14
N THR A 184 2.58 -14.88 17.49
CA THR A 184 1.39 -14.81 16.66
C THR A 184 0.37 -13.88 17.28
N VAL A 185 -0.08 -12.89 16.51
CA VAL A 185 -1.14 -11.95 16.89
C VAL A 185 -2.32 -12.12 15.98
N LYS A 186 -3.48 -12.40 16.57
CA LYS A 186 -4.77 -12.42 15.87
C LYS A 186 -5.42 -11.06 15.99
N THR A 187 -5.71 -10.42 14.87
CA THR A 187 -6.20 -9.04 14.83
C THR A 187 -7.06 -8.75 13.62
N SER A 188 -7.82 -7.65 13.69
CA SER A 188 -8.47 -7.08 12.50
C SER A 188 -7.52 -6.12 11.79
N PHE A 189 -7.69 -5.99 10.50
CA PHE A 189 -6.97 -5.04 9.66
C PHE A 189 -7.96 -4.02 9.08
N HIS A 190 -7.65 -2.73 9.20
CA HIS A 190 -8.55 -1.64 8.86
C HIS A 190 -7.95 -0.74 7.78
N CYS A 191 -8.62 -0.63 6.64
CA CYS A 191 -8.20 0.28 5.58
C CYS A 191 -8.88 1.64 5.73
N VAL A 192 -8.14 2.72 5.50
CA VAL A 192 -8.68 4.09 5.52
C VAL A 192 -9.85 4.29 4.55
N THR A 193 -9.93 3.49 3.48
CA THR A 193 -11.02 3.56 2.49
C THR A 193 -12.34 2.94 2.96
N GLY A 194 -12.42 2.47 4.23
CA GLY A 194 -13.67 2.08 4.86
C GLY A 194 -13.96 0.58 4.87
N TRP A 195 -13.00 -0.29 4.57
CA TRP A 195 -13.15 -1.73 4.73
C TRP A 195 -12.24 -2.28 5.83
N SER A 196 -12.68 -3.36 6.44
CA SER A 196 -11.94 -4.10 7.46
C SER A 196 -12.01 -5.60 7.21
N VAL A 197 -10.94 -6.31 7.56
CA VAL A 197 -10.92 -7.78 7.62
C VAL A 197 -10.71 -8.20 9.06
N ARG A 198 -11.54 -9.15 9.52
CA ARG A 198 -11.46 -9.70 10.88
C ARG A 198 -10.48 -10.85 10.96
N GLU A 199 -9.97 -11.06 12.17
CA GLU A 199 -9.32 -12.30 12.59
C GLU A 199 -8.13 -12.75 11.70
N LEU A 200 -7.44 -11.79 11.09
CA LEU A 200 -6.17 -12.10 10.44
C LEU A 200 -5.15 -12.51 11.50
N GLU A 201 -4.48 -13.61 11.24
CA GLU A 201 -3.41 -14.12 12.10
C GLU A 201 -2.06 -13.76 11.46
N PHE A 202 -1.28 -12.95 12.16
CA PHE A 202 0.06 -12.57 11.74
C PHE A 202 1.08 -13.17 12.70
N THR A 203 2.11 -13.81 12.15
CA THR A 203 3.27 -14.31 12.92
C THR A 203 4.49 -13.50 12.53
N GLY A 204 5.23 -13.03 13.51
CA GLY A 204 6.43 -12.22 13.28
C GLY A 204 7.14 -11.81 14.56
N VAL A 205 8.18 -11.01 14.41
CA VAL A 205 8.97 -10.48 15.53
C VAL A 205 8.19 -9.32 16.19
N PRO A 206 7.90 -9.39 17.50
CA PRO A 206 7.36 -8.26 18.23
C PRO A 206 8.25 -7.03 18.09
N ALA A 207 7.66 -5.86 17.84
CA ALA A 207 8.43 -4.61 17.71
C ALA A 207 9.23 -4.29 18.99
N GLU A 208 8.72 -4.69 20.14
CA GLU A 208 9.41 -4.54 21.43
C GLU A 208 10.77 -5.23 21.45
N ARG A 209 10.90 -6.43 20.87
CA ARG A 209 12.20 -7.13 20.80
C ARG A 209 13.22 -6.39 19.96
N ILE A 210 12.77 -5.79 18.85
CA ILE A 210 13.64 -4.92 18.04
C ILE A 210 14.08 -3.72 18.86
N ILE A 211 13.15 -3.07 19.57
CA ILE A 211 13.42 -1.91 20.42
C ILE A 211 14.43 -2.25 21.54
N GLU A 212 14.29 -3.41 22.18
CA GLU A 212 15.23 -3.90 23.19
C GLU A 212 16.65 -4.09 22.65
N VAL A 213 16.79 -4.59 21.42
CA VAL A 213 18.10 -4.81 20.79
C VAL A 213 18.72 -3.50 20.37
N VAL A 214 17.99 -2.66 19.63
CA VAL A 214 18.55 -1.45 19.01
C VAL A 214 18.66 -0.28 19.99
N LYS A 215 17.92 -0.29 21.09
CA LYS A 215 17.94 0.71 22.15
C LYS A 215 17.80 2.14 21.64
N PRO A 216 16.58 2.56 21.25
CA PRO A 216 16.34 3.91 20.79
C PRO A 216 16.73 4.95 21.85
N LEU A 217 17.34 6.05 21.41
CA LEU A 217 17.69 7.19 22.26
C LEU A 217 16.40 7.84 22.80
N LYS A 218 16.49 8.46 23.98
CA LYS A 218 15.35 9.13 24.64
C LYS A 218 14.71 10.26 23.81
N SER A 219 15.44 10.78 22.84
CA SER A 219 14.98 11.83 21.93
C SER A 219 14.12 11.32 20.76
N VAL A 220 13.93 10.00 20.63
CA VAL A 220 13.11 9.42 19.55
C VAL A 220 11.63 9.70 19.80
N GLU A 221 10.98 10.30 18.81
CA GLU A 221 9.54 10.56 18.78
C GLU A 221 8.84 9.84 17.63
N TRP A 222 9.57 9.58 16.55
CA TRP A 222 9.05 9.07 15.29
C TRP A 222 9.87 7.90 14.76
N VAL A 223 9.20 7.07 13.96
CA VAL A 223 9.83 5.97 13.24
C VAL A 223 9.44 6.07 11.78
N TYR A 224 10.42 6.21 10.90
CA TYR A 224 10.24 6.26 9.46
C TYR A 224 10.51 4.90 8.86
N VAL A 225 9.58 4.40 8.06
CA VAL A 225 9.63 3.07 7.46
C VAL A 225 9.68 3.19 5.95
N GLU A 226 10.63 2.49 5.34
CA GLU A 226 10.82 2.44 3.89
C GLU A 226 10.63 1.01 3.37
N SER A 227 10.04 0.89 2.22
CA SER A 227 9.72 -0.37 1.53
C SER A 227 10.47 -0.50 0.21
N LEU A 228 10.61 -1.73 -0.28
CA LEU A 228 11.32 -2.04 -1.52
C LEU A 228 10.71 -1.40 -2.78
N ASP A 229 9.40 -1.14 -2.78
CA ASP A 229 8.69 -0.46 -3.87
C ASP A 229 8.86 1.06 -3.84
N GLY A 230 9.58 1.60 -2.83
CA GLY A 230 9.75 3.02 -2.59
C GLY A 230 8.63 3.65 -1.74
N TYR A 231 7.68 2.84 -1.26
CA TYR A 231 6.67 3.29 -0.30
C TYR A 231 7.32 3.69 1.01
N THR A 232 6.79 4.74 1.63
CA THR A 232 7.26 5.23 2.93
C THR A 232 6.09 5.60 3.83
N THR A 233 6.27 5.47 5.15
CA THR A 233 5.33 5.97 6.14
C THR A 233 6.06 6.40 7.40
N ILE A 234 5.44 7.29 8.17
CA ILE A 234 5.93 7.77 9.46
C ILE A 234 4.98 7.29 10.57
N ILE A 235 5.52 6.87 11.69
CA ILE A 235 4.78 6.30 12.81
C ILE A 235 5.25 6.95 14.09
N PRO A 236 4.37 7.42 14.99
CA PRO A 236 4.79 7.81 16.33
C PRO A 236 5.48 6.63 17.03
N PHE A 237 6.60 6.87 17.70
CA PHE A 237 7.33 5.81 18.39
C PHE A 237 6.46 5.06 19.41
N THR A 238 5.56 5.77 20.09
CA THR A 238 4.59 5.18 21.03
C THR A 238 3.64 4.18 20.40
N GLU A 239 3.31 4.34 19.13
CA GLU A 239 2.44 3.39 18.39
C GLU A 239 3.23 2.17 17.89
N LEU A 240 4.52 2.33 17.59
CA LEU A 240 5.40 1.20 17.28
C LEU A 240 5.65 0.36 18.52
N ASN A 241 5.91 1.01 19.67
CA ASN A 241 6.14 0.35 20.96
C ASN A 241 4.81 -0.10 21.61
N ASN A 242 4.07 -0.94 20.88
CA ASN A 242 2.80 -1.51 21.31
C ASN A 242 2.91 -3.03 21.27
N PRO A 243 2.46 -3.76 22.29
CA PRO A 243 2.61 -5.22 22.41
C PRO A 243 2.06 -6.04 21.22
N LYS A 244 1.12 -5.45 20.44
CA LYS A 244 0.53 -6.11 19.26
C LYS A 244 1.20 -5.72 17.95
N THR A 245 2.21 -4.86 17.98
CA THR A 245 2.93 -4.45 16.78
C THR A 245 3.97 -5.49 16.41
N LEU A 246 3.93 -5.96 15.16
CA LEU A 246 4.82 -6.98 14.63
C LEU A 246 5.58 -6.51 13.38
N ILE A 247 6.82 -6.98 13.25
CA ILE A 247 7.44 -7.20 11.95
C ILE A 247 7.00 -8.58 11.50
N ALA A 248 5.87 -8.65 10.80
CA ALA A 248 5.25 -9.89 10.39
C ALA A 248 5.98 -10.52 9.19
N ILE A 249 6.16 -11.84 9.24
CA ILE A 249 6.80 -12.66 8.22
C ILE A 249 5.87 -13.77 7.72
N GLU A 250 4.79 -14.04 8.47
CA GLU A 250 3.75 -15.00 8.09
C GLU A 250 2.35 -14.38 8.25
N MET A 251 1.39 -14.95 7.53
CA MET A 251 -0.02 -14.63 7.64
C MET A 251 -0.84 -15.92 7.52
N ASN A 252 -1.76 -16.13 8.48
CA ASN A 252 -2.62 -17.32 8.55
C ASN A 252 -1.84 -18.64 8.49
N GLY A 253 -0.76 -18.74 9.26
CA GLY A 253 0.09 -19.92 9.39
C GLY A 253 0.94 -20.26 8.16
N LYS A 254 1.14 -19.32 7.24
CA LYS A 254 1.97 -19.48 6.04
C LYS A 254 2.89 -18.27 5.86
N PRO A 255 4.09 -18.45 5.27
CA PRO A 255 4.90 -17.32 4.87
C PRO A 255 4.08 -16.30 4.08
N LEU A 256 4.35 -15.01 4.28
CA LEU A 256 3.72 -13.95 3.50
C LEU A 256 3.89 -14.23 2.00
N ASN A 257 2.84 -14.07 1.23
CA ASN A 257 3.00 -14.02 -0.22
C ASN A 257 3.45 -12.61 -0.65
N ILE A 258 3.90 -12.49 -1.89
CA ILE A 258 4.43 -11.22 -2.41
C ILE A 258 3.38 -10.10 -2.35
N LEU A 259 2.09 -10.37 -2.55
CA LEU A 259 1.01 -9.38 -2.51
C LEU A 259 0.78 -8.83 -1.10
N HIS A 260 1.07 -9.62 -0.09
CA HIS A 260 0.87 -9.29 1.33
C HIS A 260 2.13 -8.79 2.02
N GLY A 261 3.24 -8.64 1.29
CA GLY A 261 4.44 -7.96 1.80
C GLY A 261 5.64 -8.87 2.09
N TYR A 262 5.71 -10.08 1.44
CA TYR A 262 6.90 -10.92 1.54
C TYR A 262 8.19 -10.14 1.21
N PRO A 263 9.32 -10.27 1.94
CA PRO A 263 9.54 -11.24 3.02
C PRO A 263 9.07 -10.77 4.39
N ALA A 264 8.91 -9.45 4.61
CA ALA A 264 8.45 -8.90 5.86
C ALA A 264 7.60 -7.63 5.67
N ARG A 265 6.62 -7.49 6.53
CA ARG A 265 5.77 -6.29 6.61
C ARG A 265 5.62 -5.80 8.04
N LEU A 266 5.30 -4.55 8.20
CA LEU A 266 4.85 -4.03 9.46
C LEU A 266 3.34 -4.31 9.65
N VAL A 267 2.95 -4.65 10.88
CA VAL A 267 1.55 -4.79 11.30
C VAL A 267 1.35 -4.00 12.58
N ILE A 268 0.50 -2.99 12.54
CA ILE A 268 0.15 -2.12 13.68
C ILE A 268 -1.38 -2.13 13.79
N PRO A 269 -1.96 -3.00 14.63
CA PRO A 269 -3.40 -3.28 14.64
C PRO A 269 -4.29 -2.07 14.93
N GLN A 270 -3.84 -1.15 15.77
CA GLN A 270 -4.59 0.04 16.17
C GLN A 270 -4.57 1.17 15.14
N LEU A 271 -3.73 1.07 14.11
CA LEU A 271 -3.61 2.08 13.07
C LEU A 271 -4.24 1.61 11.76
N TYR A 272 -4.68 2.55 10.94
CA TYR A 272 -5.12 2.22 9.58
C TYR A 272 -4.00 1.60 8.76
N GLY A 273 -4.37 0.73 7.83
CA GLY A 273 -3.48 -0.15 7.07
C GLY A 273 -2.35 0.51 6.29
N TRP A 274 -2.41 1.81 5.98
CA TRP A 274 -1.27 2.49 5.33
C TRP A 274 -0.05 2.61 6.26
N LYS A 275 -0.24 2.54 7.58
CA LYS A 275 0.86 2.49 8.56
C LYS A 275 1.53 1.11 8.62
N SER A 276 0.86 0.09 8.13
CA SER A 276 1.35 -1.29 8.08
C SER A 276 2.07 -1.55 6.75
N ALA A 277 3.22 -0.90 6.54
CA ALA A 277 4.01 -0.96 5.31
C ALA A 277 4.38 -2.41 4.93
N LYS A 278 4.30 -2.73 3.63
CA LYS A 278 4.68 -4.02 3.05
C LYS A 278 6.10 -3.95 2.50
N TRP A 279 6.74 -5.13 2.31
CA TRP A 279 8.08 -5.23 1.71
C TRP A 279 9.11 -4.32 2.38
N ILE A 280 9.05 -4.22 3.71
CA ILE A 280 9.92 -3.31 4.46
C ILE A 280 11.38 -3.64 4.25
N SER A 281 12.20 -2.61 4.08
CA SER A 281 13.65 -2.69 3.89
C SER A 281 14.42 -1.86 4.91
N ARG A 282 13.79 -0.81 5.46
CA ARG A 282 14.43 0.04 6.46
C ARG A 282 13.44 0.56 7.48
N ILE A 283 13.91 0.65 8.73
CA ILE A 283 13.24 1.31 9.86
C ILE A 283 14.23 2.29 10.46
N SER A 284 13.90 3.59 10.47
CA SER A 284 14.75 4.66 10.98
C SER A 284 14.10 5.37 12.16
N PHE A 285 14.76 5.36 13.32
CA PHE A 285 14.30 6.05 14.54
C PHE A 285 14.70 7.52 14.49
N MET A 286 13.76 8.44 14.69
CA MET A 286 13.93 9.86 14.44
C MET A 286 13.33 10.72 15.54
N ASN A 287 13.83 11.96 15.69
CA ASN A 287 13.27 12.98 16.59
C ASN A 287 12.47 14.06 15.85
N LYS A 288 12.30 13.93 14.52
CA LYS A 288 11.57 14.89 13.70
C LYS A 288 10.56 14.17 12.82
N TYR A 289 9.42 14.79 12.65
CA TYR A 289 8.39 14.33 11.72
C TYR A 289 8.79 14.65 10.27
N ILE A 290 8.61 13.66 9.40
CA ILE A 290 8.74 13.80 7.94
C ILE A 290 7.56 13.07 7.32
N ASP A 291 6.85 13.68 6.38
CA ASP A 291 5.77 13.01 5.68
C ASP A 291 6.26 11.75 4.95
N GLY A 292 5.56 10.64 5.14
CA GLY A 292 5.64 9.48 4.26
C GLY A 292 4.76 9.69 3.02
N TYR A 293 4.60 8.61 2.23
CA TYR A 293 3.86 8.66 0.97
C TYR A 293 2.43 9.23 1.13
N TRP A 294 1.61 8.61 1.98
CA TRP A 294 0.22 9.03 2.14
C TRP A 294 0.07 10.29 2.98
N GLU A 295 0.95 10.48 3.96
CA GLU A 295 0.98 11.66 4.79
C GLU A 295 1.26 12.93 3.95
N SER A 296 2.12 12.82 2.92
CA SER A 296 2.36 13.93 1.96
C SER A 296 1.13 14.25 1.11
N LEU A 297 0.21 13.30 0.98
CA LEU A 297 -1.07 13.45 0.27
C LEU A 297 -2.23 13.84 1.20
N GLY A 298 -1.92 14.24 2.45
CA GLY A 298 -2.90 14.76 3.39
C GLY A 298 -3.49 13.73 4.36
N TYR A 299 -2.95 12.51 4.42
CA TYR A 299 -3.35 11.53 5.43
C TYR A 299 -2.82 11.90 6.82
N HIS A 300 -3.51 11.43 7.85
CA HIS A 300 -3.21 11.79 9.23
C HIS A 300 -1.82 11.26 9.68
N PRO A 301 -1.00 12.05 10.42
CA PRO A 301 0.33 11.65 10.86
C PRO A 301 0.35 10.36 11.70
N ARG A 302 -0.63 10.14 12.57
CA ARG A 302 -0.75 8.95 13.42
C ARG A 302 -1.65 7.87 12.82
N GLY A 303 -2.91 8.19 12.49
CA GLY A 303 -3.81 7.28 11.80
C GLY A 303 -4.52 6.26 12.68
N ARG A 304 -4.97 6.63 13.88
CA ARG A 304 -5.74 5.77 14.80
C ARG A 304 -7.12 5.44 14.23
N VAL A 305 -7.48 4.15 14.25
CA VAL A 305 -8.77 3.65 13.75
C VAL A 305 -9.93 4.06 14.66
N ASP A 306 -9.75 3.92 15.97
CA ASP A 306 -10.75 4.25 16.99
C ASP A 306 -11.08 5.74 17.08
N LEU A 307 -10.16 6.59 16.62
CA LEU A 307 -10.32 8.05 16.56
C LEU A 307 -10.70 8.55 15.16
N GLU A 308 -10.88 7.64 14.18
CA GLU A 308 -11.12 7.96 12.77
C GLU A 308 -10.10 8.95 12.16
N GLU A 309 -8.86 8.89 12.58
CA GLU A 309 -7.77 9.75 12.09
C GLU A 309 -7.38 9.40 10.65
N ARG A 310 -8.21 9.81 9.69
CA ARG A 310 -7.99 9.53 8.26
C ARG A 310 -7.15 10.59 7.57
N PHE A 311 -7.41 11.86 7.83
CA PHE A 311 -6.78 13.00 7.17
C PHE A 311 -6.25 14.02 8.17
N LYS A 312 -5.30 14.88 7.75
CA LYS A 312 -4.66 15.89 8.61
C LYS A 312 -5.64 16.91 9.21
N ASN A 313 -6.76 17.13 8.54
CA ASN A 313 -7.74 18.17 8.90
C ASN A 313 -9.08 17.57 9.41
N THR A 314 -9.07 16.36 9.90
CA THR A 314 -10.25 15.70 10.50
C THR A 314 -10.14 15.63 12.01
#